data_181e2e1571e751b83a592e2cb959a1d9
#
_entry.id   181e2e1571e751b83a592e2cb959a1d9
#
_cell.length_a   1.000
_cell.length_b   1.000
_cell.length_c   1.000
_cell.angle_alpha   90.00
_cell.angle_beta   90.00
_cell.angle_gamma   90.00
#
_symmetry.space_group_name_H-M   'P 1'
#
loop_
_entity.id
_entity.type
_entity.pdbx_description
1 polymer ?
#
loop_
_entity_poly.entity_id
_entity_poly.type
_entity_poly.pdbx_seq_one_letter_code
_entity_poly.pdbx_strand_id
1 'polypeptide(L)'
;MRKLSGLLVAIAMLAVLPAGTISANAADEPPQEYLQLTLTRTDSNGTPAEVGDKLTYSLGYKNVSDTGFIVHPTASNLNNVATPQSASNPNPMCRWGNLAAGASAACTWSASKEFAYHVVTEDDVANGFTPTATVSATTQDGTNGVLQSVDITGETVPAVPATSTLRVAMQRTDTLGDNVKIGDRLTFNFTYTNKTAQKIYAYPSESNIERVDVVSYPRNSCRSGVEANQTASCGFA
;
A
#
# COMPACT_ATOMS: atom_id res chain seq x y z
N MET A 1 -30.20 46.26 73.01
CA MET A 1 -29.82 46.84 71.72
C MET A 1 -30.70 46.24 70.67
N ARG A 2 -31.61 46.95 70.10
CA ARG A 2 -32.70 46.48 69.23
C ARG A 2 -32.23 46.41 67.76
N LYS A 3 -32.43 45.28 67.07
CA LYS A 3 -32.28 45.15 65.63
C LYS A 3 -33.67 45.20 64.99
N LEU A 4 -33.93 46.21 64.14
CA LEU A 4 -35.09 46.29 63.30
C LEU A 4 -34.87 45.36 62.06
N SER A 5 -35.88 44.54 61.83
CA SER A 5 -36.00 43.76 60.60
C SER A 5 -36.83 44.53 59.57
N GLY A 6 -36.25 44.84 58.42
CA GLY A 6 -36.93 45.34 57.27
C GLY A 6 -37.46 44.27 56.37
N LEU A 7 -38.76 44.22 56.19
CA LEU A 7 -39.47 43.33 55.25
C LEU A 7 -39.48 43.91 53.85
N LEU A 8 -38.78 43.39 52.89
CA LEU A 8 -38.84 43.79 51.50
C LEU A 8 -39.83 42.85 50.77
N VAL A 9 -40.93 43.42 50.35
CA VAL A 9 -41.92 42.78 49.48
C VAL A 9 -41.44 42.94 48.05
N ALA A 10 -41.01 41.81 47.42
CA ALA A 10 -40.68 41.75 46.03
C ALA A 10 -41.95 41.43 45.21
N ILE A 11 -42.41 42.38 44.41
CA ILE A 11 -43.47 42.17 43.41
C ILE A 11 -42.89 41.43 42.22
N ALA A 12 -43.27 40.17 42.02
CA ALA A 12 -42.90 39.40 40.82
C ALA A 12 -43.82 39.83 39.65
N MET A 13 -43.27 40.58 38.73
CA MET A 13 -43.92 40.79 37.39
C MET A 13 -43.70 39.54 36.56
N LEU A 14 -44.79 38.82 36.30
CA LEU A 14 -44.81 37.70 35.36
C LEU A 14 -44.78 38.24 33.93
N ALA A 15 -43.62 38.31 33.30
CA ALA A 15 -43.50 38.58 31.88
C ALA A 15 -43.86 37.32 31.08
N VAL A 16 -45.03 37.32 30.45
CA VAL A 16 -45.41 36.31 29.47
C VAL A 16 -44.57 36.56 28.22
N LEU A 17 -43.50 35.80 28.05
CA LEU A 17 -42.73 35.73 26.81
C LEU A 17 -43.54 34.95 25.78
N PRO A 18 -43.66 35.40 24.52
CA PRO A 18 -44.26 34.60 23.47
C PRO A 18 -43.37 33.37 23.26
N ALA A 19 -44.01 32.20 23.16
CA ALA A 19 -43.34 30.95 22.80
C ALA A 19 -42.80 31.04 21.37
N GLY A 20 -41.60 31.62 21.25
CA GLY A 20 -40.80 31.49 20.03
C GLY A 20 -40.45 30.03 19.89
N THR A 21 -40.89 29.40 18.82
CA THR A 21 -40.42 28.09 18.39
C THR A 21 -38.91 28.17 18.19
N ILE A 22 -38.12 27.66 19.15
CA ILE A 22 -36.71 27.43 18.95
C ILE A 22 -36.65 26.28 17.92
N SER A 23 -36.47 26.63 16.64
CA SER A 23 -35.96 25.65 15.68
C SER A 23 -34.58 25.20 16.22
N ALA A 24 -34.54 24.02 16.80
CA ALA A 24 -33.27 23.37 17.01
C ALA A 24 -32.68 23.25 15.60
N ASN A 25 -31.65 24.06 15.29
CA ASN A 25 -30.77 23.77 14.19
C ASN A 25 -30.26 22.38 14.50
N ALA A 26 -30.62 21.39 13.67
CA ALA A 26 -29.96 20.09 13.67
C ALA A 26 -28.47 20.44 13.60
N ALA A 27 -27.73 20.14 14.68
CA ALA A 27 -26.29 20.19 14.63
C ALA A 27 -25.94 19.37 13.42
N ASP A 28 -25.19 19.92 12.46
CA ASP A 28 -24.67 19.17 11.33
C ASP A 28 -23.94 17.96 11.91
N GLU A 29 -24.57 16.79 11.82
CA GLU A 29 -23.96 15.55 12.20
C GLU A 29 -22.70 15.43 11.32
N PRO A 30 -21.53 15.16 11.91
CA PRO A 30 -20.31 15.06 11.10
C PRO A 30 -20.56 14.02 10.00
N PRO A 31 -20.08 14.26 8.77
CA PRO A 31 -20.31 13.36 7.65
C PRO A 31 -19.86 11.96 8.03
N GLN A 32 -20.73 10.96 7.81
CA GLN A 32 -20.43 9.57 8.15
C GLN A 32 -19.17 9.12 7.41
N GLU A 33 -18.18 8.63 8.14
CA GLU A 33 -17.00 8.01 7.58
C GLU A 33 -17.33 6.57 7.21
N TYR A 34 -17.00 6.16 5.99
CA TYR A 34 -17.22 4.80 5.48
C TYR A 34 -15.91 4.02 5.35
N LEU A 35 -14.86 4.68 4.84
CA LEU A 35 -13.64 4.05 4.38
C LEU A 35 -12.41 4.73 4.98
N GLN A 36 -11.57 3.93 5.64
CA GLN A 36 -10.21 4.33 6.01
C GLN A 36 -9.19 3.60 5.14
N LEU A 37 -8.12 4.31 4.77
CA LEU A 37 -7.06 3.80 3.92
C LEU A 37 -5.74 3.73 4.66
N THR A 38 -4.91 2.77 4.26
CA THR A 38 -3.48 2.72 4.61
C THR A 38 -2.67 2.47 3.36
N LEU A 39 -1.51 3.11 3.22
CA LEU A 39 -0.59 2.91 2.11
C LEU A 39 0.81 2.70 2.69
N THR A 40 1.32 1.48 2.58
CA THR A 40 2.56 1.06 3.23
C THR A 40 3.51 0.47 2.19
N ARG A 41 4.77 0.90 2.19
CA ARG A 41 5.84 0.29 1.39
C ARG A 41 6.16 -1.10 1.93
N THR A 42 6.35 -2.08 1.03
CA THR A 42 6.52 -3.50 1.38
C THR A 42 7.78 -4.15 0.79
N ASP A 43 8.51 -3.45 -0.09
CA ASP A 43 9.79 -3.97 -0.60
C ASP A 43 10.91 -3.89 0.45
N SER A 44 12.02 -4.54 0.14
CA SER A 44 13.24 -4.54 0.95
C SER A 44 14.35 -3.67 0.36
N ASN A 45 14.04 -2.83 -0.64
CA ASN A 45 15.03 -1.91 -1.20
C ASN A 45 15.45 -0.89 -0.15
N GLY A 46 16.68 -0.40 -0.26
CA GLY A 46 17.21 0.62 0.64
C GLY A 46 16.48 1.97 0.50
N THR A 47 16.89 2.92 1.33
CA THR A 47 16.54 4.33 1.23
C THR A 47 17.85 5.12 1.30
N PRO A 48 18.20 5.91 0.27
CA PRO A 48 17.45 6.16 -0.98
C PRO A 48 17.32 4.93 -1.88
N ALA A 49 16.28 4.90 -2.71
CA ALA A 49 16.12 3.90 -3.75
C ALA A 49 16.95 4.28 -4.98
N GLU A 50 17.42 3.31 -5.73
CA GLU A 50 18.17 3.56 -6.96
C GLU A 50 17.25 3.48 -8.19
N VAL A 51 17.56 4.24 -9.23
CA VAL A 51 16.90 4.11 -10.54
C VAL A 51 16.88 2.64 -10.98
N GLY A 52 15.70 2.16 -11.39
CA GLY A 52 15.44 0.76 -11.73
C GLY A 52 15.03 -0.13 -10.54
N ASP A 53 15.02 0.36 -9.31
CA ASP A 53 14.43 -0.37 -8.19
C ASP A 53 12.91 -0.44 -8.33
N LYS A 54 12.34 -1.60 -8.01
CA LYS A 54 10.88 -1.77 -7.94
C LYS A 54 10.44 -1.55 -6.49
N LEU A 55 9.79 -0.44 -6.24
CA LEU A 55 9.12 -0.15 -4.98
C LEU A 55 7.77 -0.83 -4.97
N THR A 56 7.47 -1.61 -3.95
CA THR A 56 6.19 -2.31 -3.82
C THR A 56 5.39 -1.80 -2.63
N TYR A 57 4.06 -1.82 -2.75
CA TYR A 57 3.18 -1.23 -1.75
C TYR A 57 2.02 -2.17 -1.40
N SER A 58 1.45 -1.95 -0.23
CA SER A 58 0.17 -2.48 0.21
C SER A 58 -0.79 -1.32 0.42
N LEU A 59 -1.88 -1.29 -0.37
CA LEU A 59 -3.00 -0.35 -0.20
C LEU A 59 -4.10 -1.06 0.59
N GLY A 60 -4.22 -0.73 1.86
CA GLY A 60 -5.19 -1.31 2.78
C GLY A 60 -6.49 -0.53 2.81
N TYR A 61 -7.59 -1.25 2.95
CA TYR A 61 -8.96 -0.77 3.07
C TYR A 61 -9.56 -1.22 4.39
N LYS A 62 -10.19 -0.32 5.12
CA LYS A 62 -10.97 -0.62 6.32
C LYS A 62 -12.35 -0.02 6.19
N ASN A 63 -13.38 -0.87 6.22
CA ASN A 63 -14.75 -0.42 6.36
C ASN A 63 -15.01 -0.05 7.82
N VAL A 64 -15.32 1.22 8.09
CA VAL A 64 -15.63 1.72 9.44
C VAL A 64 -17.11 1.99 9.64
N SER A 65 -17.93 1.71 8.60
CA SER A 65 -19.39 1.82 8.67
C SER A 65 -20.05 0.52 9.15
N ASP A 66 -21.33 0.57 9.36
CA ASP A 66 -22.21 -0.56 9.75
C ASP A 66 -22.78 -1.35 8.56
N THR A 67 -22.49 -0.91 7.32
CA THR A 67 -22.98 -1.53 6.08
C THR A 67 -21.82 -1.98 5.18
N GLY A 68 -22.07 -3.01 4.37
CA GLY A 68 -21.10 -3.45 3.37
C GLY A 68 -21.16 -2.59 2.10
N PHE A 69 -20.00 -2.41 1.45
CA PHE A 69 -19.90 -1.65 0.20
C PHE A 69 -18.80 -2.18 -0.73
N ILE A 70 -18.79 -1.70 -1.95
CA ILE A 70 -17.73 -1.98 -2.92
C ILE A 70 -16.61 -0.95 -2.76
N VAL A 71 -15.35 -1.39 -2.77
CA VAL A 71 -14.18 -0.53 -2.76
C VAL A 71 -13.45 -0.66 -4.09
N HIS A 72 -13.06 0.46 -4.69
CA HIS A 72 -12.21 0.47 -5.87
C HIS A 72 -11.37 1.73 -5.97
N PRO A 73 -10.08 1.61 -6.34
CA PRO A 73 -9.26 2.75 -6.70
C PRO A 73 -9.75 3.41 -7.99
N THR A 74 -9.85 4.73 -7.99
CA THR A 74 -10.26 5.54 -9.15
C THR A 74 -9.10 6.28 -9.78
N ALA A 75 -8.05 6.57 -9.01
CA ALA A 75 -6.78 7.13 -9.48
C ALA A 75 -5.61 6.61 -8.65
N SER A 76 -4.44 6.49 -9.25
CA SER A 76 -3.18 6.19 -8.56
C SER A 76 -2.00 6.42 -9.49
N ASN A 77 -0.85 6.81 -8.93
CA ASN A 77 0.44 6.79 -9.62
C ASN A 77 1.20 5.47 -9.42
N LEU A 78 0.63 4.51 -8.69
CA LEU A 78 1.13 3.15 -8.61
C LEU A 78 0.63 2.32 -9.79
N ASN A 79 1.51 1.47 -10.34
CA ASN A 79 1.19 0.61 -11.47
C ASN A 79 0.07 -0.38 -11.12
N ASN A 80 -0.87 -0.53 -12.04
CA ASN A 80 -1.97 -1.49 -12.00
C ASN A 80 -2.92 -1.39 -10.77
N VAL A 81 -2.98 -0.25 -10.08
CA VAL A 81 -3.91 -0.02 -8.96
C VAL A 81 -5.25 0.48 -9.47
N ALA A 82 -5.26 1.56 -10.23
CA ALA A 82 -6.46 2.22 -10.75
C ALA A 82 -6.61 2.02 -12.26
N THR A 83 -6.36 0.80 -12.74
CA THR A 83 -6.52 0.49 -14.17
C THR A 83 -8.00 0.53 -14.56
N PRO A 84 -8.37 1.26 -15.62
CA PRO A 84 -9.74 1.25 -16.13
C PRO A 84 -10.17 -0.18 -16.47
N GLN A 85 -11.43 -0.49 -16.18
CA GLN A 85 -12.05 -1.74 -16.58
C GLN A 85 -11.99 -1.87 -18.11
N SER A 86 -11.34 -2.92 -18.63
CA SER A 86 -11.37 -3.25 -20.06
C SER A 86 -12.28 -4.44 -20.31
N ALA A 87 -12.73 -4.61 -21.55
CA ALA A 87 -13.55 -5.77 -21.94
C ALA A 87 -12.85 -7.13 -21.68
N SER A 88 -11.51 -7.12 -21.67
CA SER A 88 -10.66 -8.30 -21.38
C SER A 88 -10.33 -8.46 -19.89
N ASN A 89 -10.56 -7.43 -19.07
CA ASN A 89 -10.37 -7.50 -17.62
C ASN A 89 -11.53 -6.80 -16.90
N PRO A 90 -12.66 -7.51 -16.67
CA PRO A 90 -13.86 -6.95 -16.05
C PRO A 90 -13.71 -6.62 -14.56
N ASN A 91 -12.64 -7.10 -13.91
CA ASN A 91 -12.33 -6.78 -12.53
C ASN A 91 -11.08 -5.91 -12.47
N PRO A 92 -11.20 -4.61 -12.21
CA PRO A 92 -10.01 -3.78 -11.93
C PRO A 92 -9.22 -4.42 -10.79
N MET A 93 -7.93 -4.53 -10.99
CA MET A 93 -7.02 -4.96 -9.93
C MET A 93 -7.23 -4.05 -8.73
N CYS A 94 -7.13 -4.57 -7.53
CA CYS A 94 -7.39 -3.82 -6.30
C CYS A 94 -8.86 -3.44 -6.01
N ARG A 95 -9.84 -3.93 -6.79
CA ARG A 95 -11.26 -3.80 -6.44
C ARG A 95 -11.67 -4.88 -5.44
N TRP A 96 -12.46 -4.50 -4.46
CA TRP A 96 -13.12 -5.41 -3.53
C TRP A 96 -14.63 -5.35 -3.72
N GLY A 97 -15.24 -6.46 -4.16
CA GLY A 97 -16.65 -6.49 -4.56
C GLY A 97 -17.64 -6.39 -3.40
N ASN A 98 -17.23 -6.75 -2.19
CA ASN A 98 -18.02 -6.60 -0.98
C ASN A 98 -17.09 -6.54 0.22
N LEU A 99 -16.86 -5.35 0.74
CA LEU A 99 -16.16 -5.14 2.01
C LEU A 99 -17.21 -5.02 3.10
N ALA A 100 -17.45 -6.10 3.84
CA ALA A 100 -18.45 -6.14 4.89
C ALA A 100 -18.21 -5.10 5.99
N ALA A 101 -19.23 -4.75 6.76
CA ALA A 101 -19.14 -3.87 7.90
C ALA A 101 -17.99 -4.29 8.84
N GLY A 102 -17.14 -3.35 9.22
CA GLY A 102 -15.98 -3.57 10.08
C GLY A 102 -14.84 -4.40 9.48
N ALA A 103 -14.97 -4.91 8.24
CA ALA A 103 -13.94 -5.73 7.60
C ALA A 103 -12.76 -4.91 7.07
N SER A 104 -11.63 -5.60 6.86
CA SER A 104 -10.44 -5.06 6.21
C SER A 104 -10.04 -5.92 5.02
N ALA A 105 -9.46 -5.28 4.01
CA ALA A 105 -8.86 -5.93 2.84
C ALA A 105 -7.61 -5.15 2.42
N ALA A 106 -6.78 -5.74 1.57
CA ALA A 106 -5.62 -5.04 1.02
C ALA A 106 -5.35 -5.45 -0.43
N CYS A 107 -4.89 -4.49 -1.20
CA CYS A 107 -4.25 -4.69 -2.49
C CYS A 107 -2.74 -4.66 -2.28
N THR A 108 -2.10 -5.82 -2.36
CA THR A 108 -0.68 -5.98 -2.07
C THR A 108 0.03 -6.57 -3.29
N TRP A 109 1.21 -6.07 -3.56
CA TRP A 109 2.06 -6.63 -4.62
C TRP A 109 2.36 -8.13 -4.36
N SER A 110 2.36 -8.90 -5.43
CA SER A 110 2.89 -10.27 -5.45
C SER A 110 3.49 -10.58 -6.82
N ALA A 111 4.42 -11.53 -6.88
CA ALA A 111 5.06 -11.92 -8.14
C ALA A 111 4.09 -12.47 -9.21
N SER A 112 2.92 -12.98 -8.79
CA SER A 112 1.85 -13.47 -9.68
C SER A 112 0.82 -12.42 -10.05
N LYS A 113 0.82 -11.28 -9.35
CA LYS A 113 -0.14 -10.18 -9.55
C LYS A 113 0.64 -8.88 -9.45
N GLU A 114 1.24 -8.44 -10.54
CA GLU A 114 2.06 -7.22 -10.58
C GLU A 114 1.20 -5.95 -10.47
N PHE A 115 0.74 -5.62 -9.27
CA PHE A 115 0.04 -4.38 -8.97
C PHE A 115 0.55 -3.73 -7.68
N ALA A 116 0.22 -2.46 -7.48
CA ALA A 116 0.69 -1.62 -6.39
C ALA A 116 2.23 -1.55 -6.32
N TYR A 117 2.86 -1.21 -7.43
CA TYR A 117 4.30 -0.98 -7.50
C TYR A 117 4.65 0.28 -8.31
N HIS A 118 5.87 0.75 -8.15
CA HIS A 118 6.51 1.78 -8.99
C HIS A 118 7.94 1.34 -9.30
N VAL A 119 8.39 1.58 -10.53
CA VAL A 119 9.81 1.40 -10.90
C VAL A 119 10.45 2.77 -10.87
N VAL A 120 11.46 2.95 -10.02
CA VAL A 120 12.19 4.23 -9.86
C VAL A 120 12.81 4.63 -11.20
N THR A 121 12.56 5.85 -11.61
CA THR A 121 13.00 6.44 -12.87
C THR A 121 14.03 7.54 -12.63
N GLU A 122 14.67 8.04 -13.70
CA GLU A 122 15.54 9.21 -13.61
C GLU A 122 14.79 10.48 -13.16
N ASP A 123 13.50 10.58 -13.46
CA ASP A 123 12.67 11.71 -13.03
C ASP A 123 12.47 11.74 -11.51
N ASP A 124 12.51 10.58 -10.84
CA ASP A 124 12.37 10.48 -9.38
C ASP A 124 13.64 10.95 -8.65
N VAL A 125 14.79 11.04 -9.31
CA VAL A 125 16.06 11.46 -8.68
C VAL A 125 15.99 12.88 -8.14
N ALA A 126 15.25 13.76 -8.80
CA ALA A 126 15.14 15.16 -8.39
C ALA A 126 14.26 15.38 -7.16
N ASN A 127 13.15 14.63 -7.03
CA ASN A 127 12.11 14.90 -6.03
C ASN A 127 11.75 13.69 -5.17
N GLY A 128 12.29 12.51 -5.47
CA GLY A 128 11.82 11.24 -4.90
C GLY A 128 10.49 10.80 -5.51
N PHE A 129 10.05 9.61 -5.15
CA PHE A 129 8.73 9.08 -5.52
C PHE A 129 7.77 9.15 -4.32
N THR A 130 6.64 9.84 -4.49
CA THR A 130 5.58 9.90 -3.48
C THR A 130 4.37 9.12 -3.99
N PRO A 131 4.03 7.96 -3.39
CA PRO A 131 2.90 7.15 -3.83
C PRO A 131 1.57 7.82 -3.46
N THR A 132 0.62 7.80 -4.39
CA THR A 132 -0.73 8.36 -4.19
C THR A 132 -1.80 7.41 -4.71
N ALA A 133 -2.98 7.43 -4.09
CA ALA A 133 -4.17 6.77 -4.60
C ALA A 133 -5.43 7.52 -4.17
N THR A 134 -6.43 7.51 -5.04
CA THR A 134 -7.82 7.90 -4.74
C THR A 134 -8.67 6.64 -4.78
N VAL A 135 -9.41 6.37 -3.71
CA VAL A 135 -10.24 5.17 -3.56
C VAL A 135 -11.66 5.57 -3.26
N SER A 136 -12.61 4.97 -3.98
CA SER A 136 -14.04 5.19 -3.77
C SER A 136 -14.70 3.99 -3.11
N ALA A 137 -15.56 4.28 -2.12
CA ALA A 137 -16.56 3.38 -1.59
C ALA A 137 -17.88 3.63 -2.33
N THR A 138 -18.52 2.58 -2.85
CA THR A 138 -19.80 2.66 -3.58
C THR A 138 -20.78 1.65 -3.06
N THR A 139 -22.09 1.89 -3.23
CA THR A 139 -23.12 0.93 -2.86
C THR A 139 -22.97 -0.39 -3.62
N GLN A 140 -23.43 -1.50 -3.02
CA GLN A 140 -23.26 -2.85 -3.59
C GLN A 140 -24.04 -3.06 -4.91
N ASP A 141 -25.14 -2.37 -5.09
CA ASP A 141 -25.95 -2.43 -6.31
C ASP A 141 -25.36 -1.60 -7.47
N GLY A 142 -24.31 -0.79 -7.19
CA GLY A 142 -23.66 0.07 -8.17
C GLY A 142 -24.56 1.18 -8.72
N THR A 143 -25.80 1.30 -8.25
CA THR A 143 -26.79 2.23 -8.78
C THR A 143 -26.89 3.55 -8.01
N ASN A 144 -26.51 3.55 -6.73
CA ASN A 144 -26.71 4.68 -5.83
C ASN A 144 -25.49 5.59 -5.62
N GLY A 145 -24.45 5.39 -6.44
CA GLY A 145 -23.34 6.35 -6.48
C GLY A 145 -22.23 6.10 -5.44
N VAL A 146 -21.38 7.10 -5.36
CA VAL A 146 -20.21 7.11 -4.48
C VAL A 146 -20.66 7.50 -3.07
N LEU A 147 -20.43 6.63 -2.09
CA LEU A 147 -20.66 6.92 -0.66
C LEU A 147 -19.59 7.85 -0.11
N GLN A 148 -18.35 7.57 -0.46
CA GLN A 148 -17.18 8.34 -0.04
C GLN A 148 -16.05 8.16 -1.07
N SER A 149 -15.26 9.21 -1.29
CA SER A 149 -13.99 9.15 -2.00
C SER A 149 -12.90 9.65 -1.07
N VAL A 150 -11.81 8.89 -0.95
CA VAL A 150 -10.70 9.18 -0.02
C VAL A 150 -9.40 9.19 -0.80
N ASP A 151 -8.63 10.26 -0.63
CA ASP A 151 -7.26 10.37 -1.13
C ASP A 151 -6.28 9.90 -0.07
N ILE A 152 -5.26 9.18 -0.49
CA ILE A 152 -4.15 8.81 0.37
C ILE A 152 -2.82 9.12 -0.32
N THR A 153 -1.89 9.66 0.45
CA THR A 153 -0.51 9.93 0.06
C THR A 153 0.40 9.19 1.03
N GLY A 154 1.31 8.39 0.50
CA GLY A 154 2.32 7.70 1.32
C GLY A 154 3.57 8.55 1.52
N GLU A 155 4.53 7.97 2.22
CA GLU A 155 5.82 8.60 2.46
C GLU A 155 6.64 8.71 1.17
N THR A 156 7.30 9.85 0.97
CA THR A 156 8.20 10.07 -0.17
C THR A 156 9.45 9.22 -0.01
N VAL A 157 9.77 8.42 -1.02
CA VAL A 157 11.00 7.63 -1.11
C VAL A 157 12.03 8.42 -1.92
N PRO A 158 13.14 8.89 -1.32
CA PRO A 158 14.22 9.53 -2.04
C PRO A 158 14.82 8.57 -3.08
N ALA A 159 15.21 9.10 -4.24
CA ALA A 159 15.83 8.31 -5.30
C ALA A 159 17.22 8.86 -5.66
N VAL A 160 18.08 7.97 -6.12
CA VAL A 160 19.44 8.30 -6.60
C VAL A 160 19.68 7.59 -7.95
N PRO A 161 20.62 8.10 -8.77
CA PRO A 161 21.02 7.41 -10.00
C PRO A 161 21.45 5.96 -9.72
N ALA A 162 21.23 5.07 -10.69
CA ALA A 162 21.67 3.69 -10.58
C ALA A 162 23.21 3.62 -10.45
N THR A 163 23.69 2.98 -9.39
CA THR A 163 25.13 2.78 -9.18
C THR A 163 25.64 1.51 -9.87
N SER A 164 24.76 0.59 -10.23
CA SER A 164 25.09 -0.66 -10.91
C SER A 164 24.03 -1.06 -11.94
N THR A 165 24.45 -1.78 -12.98
CA THR A 165 23.54 -2.31 -14.01
C THR A 165 22.80 -3.57 -13.55
N LEU A 166 23.30 -4.22 -12.51
CA LEU A 166 22.76 -5.47 -11.94
C LEU A 166 22.81 -5.38 -10.42
N ARG A 167 21.65 -5.52 -9.78
CA ARG A 167 21.55 -5.74 -8.34
C ARG A 167 21.40 -7.23 -8.05
N VAL A 168 22.16 -7.73 -7.09
CA VAL A 168 22.06 -9.10 -6.62
C VAL A 168 21.71 -9.09 -5.14
N ALA A 169 20.66 -9.83 -4.77
CA ALA A 169 20.32 -10.09 -3.39
C ALA A 169 20.35 -11.60 -3.13
N MET A 170 20.77 -12.02 -1.95
CA MET A 170 20.75 -13.40 -1.50
C MET A 170 19.96 -13.47 -0.19
N GLN A 171 19.03 -14.39 -0.12
CA GLN A 171 18.20 -14.60 1.05
C GLN A 171 18.21 -16.09 1.42
N ARG A 172 18.40 -16.39 2.70
CA ARG A 172 18.20 -17.74 3.23
C ARG A 172 16.69 -18.04 3.29
N THR A 173 16.31 -19.23 2.83
CA THR A 173 14.88 -19.60 2.64
C THR A 173 14.47 -20.89 3.35
N ASP A 174 15.41 -21.55 4.08
CA ASP A 174 15.03 -22.68 4.93
C ASP A 174 14.26 -22.27 6.20
N THR A 175 13.72 -23.26 6.90
CA THR A 175 12.89 -23.06 8.11
C THR A 175 13.64 -23.37 9.42
N LEU A 176 14.97 -23.52 9.37
CA LEU A 176 15.78 -23.98 10.50
C LEU A 176 15.98 -22.94 11.62
N GLY A 177 15.59 -21.69 11.40
CA GLY A 177 15.84 -20.59 12.34
C GLY A 177 17.34 -20.25 12.45
N ASP A 178 17.74 -19.55 13.51
CA ASP A 178 19.13 -19.08 13.68
C ASP A 178 20.08 -20.13 14.29
N ASN A 179 19.54 -21.20 14.88
CA ASN A 179 20.32 -22.26 15.54
C ASN A 179 20.64 -23.41 14.61
N VAL A 180 21.50 -23.15 13.64
CA VAL A 180 21.96 -24.16 12.64
C VAL A 180 22.93 -25.14 13.28
N LYS A 181 22.77 -26.44 13.01
CA LYS A 181 23.62 -27.51 13.49
C LYS A 181 24.44 -28.11 12.35
N ILE A 182 25.53 -28.80 12.71
CA ILE A 182 26.33 -29.55 11.73
C ILE A 182 25.45 -30.63 11.08
N GLY A 183 25.41 -30.64 9.74
CA GLY A 183 24.59 -31.54 8.93
C GLY A 183 23.26 -30.96 8.49
N ASP A 184 22.86 -29.80 9.00
CA ASP A 184 21.67 -29.10 8.50
C ASP A 184 21.91 -28.57 7.08
N ARG A 185 20.87 -28.68 6.25
CA ARG A 185 20.90 -28.18 4.87
C ARG A 185 20.34 -26.78 4.81
N LEU A 186 21.18 -25.82 4.43
CA LEU A 186 20.76 -24.44 4.23
C LEU A 186 20.31 -24.23 2.78
N THR A 187 19.21 -23.51 2.62
CA THR A 187 18.71 -23.14 1.31
C THR A 187 18.75 -21.64 1.11
N PHE A 188 19.12 -21.22 -0.09
CA PHE A 188 19.25 -19.81 -0.45
C PHE A 188 18.52 -19.51 -1.74
N ASN A 189 17.99 -18.28 -1.82
CA ASN A 189 17.43 -17.71 -3.04
C ASN A 189 18.28 -16.52 -3.48
N PHE A 190 18.73 -16.54 -4.74
CA PHE A 190 19.37 -15.40 -5.40
C PHE A 190 18.33 -14.64 -6.21
N THR A 191 18.32 -13.35 -6.08
CA THR A 191 17.47 -12.46 -6.85
C THR A 191 18.35 -11.52 -7.65
N TYR A 192 18.19 -11.53 -8.98
CA TYR A 192 18.88 -10.65 -9.92
C TYR A 192 17.91 -9.58 -10.40
N THR A 193 18.18 -8.32 -10.14
CA THR A 193 17.41 -7.19 -10.67
C THR A 193 18.21 -6.47 -11.74
N ASN A 194 17.72 -6.48 -12.97
CA ASN A 194 18.28 -5.75 -14.09
C ASN A 194 17.81 -4.30 -14.02
N LYS A 195 18.75 -3.37 -13.87
CA LYS A 195 18.49 -1.93 -13.82
C LYS A 195 18.76 -1.23 -15.16
N THR A 196 18.92 -1.98 -16.24
CA THR A 196 19.16 -1.43 -17.56
C THR A 196 17.91 -1.48 -18.44
N ALA A 197 17.91 -0.68 -19.51
CA ALA A 197 16.86 -0.70 -20.53
C ALA A 197 16.97 -1.91 -21.50
N GLN A 198 17.93 -2.82 -21.30
CA GLN A 198 18.19 -3.95 -22.18
C GLN A 198 18.16 -5.26 -21.40
N LYS A 199 17.83 -6.36 -22.07
CA LYS A 199 17.96 -7.70 -21.49
C LYS A 199 19.43 -8.01 -21.17
N ILE A 200 19.68 -8.51 -19.95
CA ILE A 200 20.99 -9.01 -19.53
C ILE A 200 20.91 -10.46 -19.12
N TYR A 201 22.06 -11.13 -19.08
CA TYR A 201 22.20 -12.48 -18.52
C TYR A 201 22.99 -12.37 -17.21
N ALA A 202 22.34 -12.75 -16.11
CA ALA A 202 22.96 -12.80 -14.79
C ALA A 202 23.30 -14.24 -14.40
N TYR A 203 24.49 -14.44 -13.84
CA TYR A 203 24.93 -15.71 -13.28
C TYR A 203 26.05 -15.46 -12.26
N PRO A 204 26.15 -16.28 -11.20
CA PRO A 204 27.28 -16.19 -10.28
C PRO A 204 28.54 -16.73 -10.99
N SER A 205 29.64 -16.01 -10.83
CA SER A 205 30.96 -16.44 -11.33
C SER A 205 31.70 -17.30 -10.29
N GLU A 206 31.47 -17.01 -9.01
CA GLU A 206 32.05 -17.72 -7.86
C GLU A 206 31.05 -17.82 -6.73
N SER A 207 31.03 -18.92 -6.00
CA SER A 207 30.18 -19.14 -4.83
C SER A 207 30.75 -20.27 -3.96
N ASN A 208 30.52 -20.16 -2.66
CA ASN A 208 30.76 -21.25 -1.70
C ASN A 208 29.49 -22.09 -1.41
N ILE A 209 28.43 -21.85 -2.16
CA ILE A 209 27.18 -22.61 -2.08
C ILE A 209 27.20 -23.69 -3.16
N GLU A 210 26.94 -24.92 -2.76
CA GLU A 210 26.96 -26.06 -3.68
C GLU A 210 26.00 -25.85 -4.86
N ARG A 211 26.46 -26.10 -6.08
CA ARG A 211 25.71 -26.00 -7.35
C ARG A 211 25.34 -24.60 -7.82
N VAL A 212 25.80 -23.56 -7.16
CA VAL A 212 25.52 -22.18 -7.61
C VAL A 212 26.49 -21.74 -8.69
N ASP A 213 27.77 -22.04 -8.52
CA ASP A 213 28.90 -21.61 -9.35
C ASP A 213 29.32 -22.59 -10.43
N VAL A 214 28.40 -23.35 -10.99
CA VAL A 214 28.72 -24.31 -12.04
C VAL A 214 29.16 -23.58 -13.31
N VAL A 215 30.44 -23.43 -13.46
CA VAL A 215 31.11 -22.62 -14.51
C VAL A 215 30.94 -23.21 -15.92
N SER A 216 30.46 -24.45 -16.06
CA SER A 216 30.31 -25.08 -17.38
C SER A 216 28.98 -24.77 -18.05
N TYR A 217 29.01 -24.02 -19.13
CA TYR A 217 27.90 -23.91 -20.07
C TYR A 217 27.56 -25.28 -20.67
N PRO A 218 26.31 -25.72 -20.76
CA PRO A 218 25.03 -24.97 -20.58
C PRO A 218 24.32 -25.22 -19.25
N ARG A 219 24.98 -25.67 -18.23
CA ARG A 219 24.39 -26.20 -16.99
C ARG A 219 24.53 -25.31 -15.76
N ASN A 220 24.81 -24.03 -15.93
CA ASN A 220 24.72 -23.11 -14.80
C ASN A 220 23.25 -22.98 -14.42
N SER A 221 22.85 -23.65 -13.36
CA SER A 221 21.47 -23.73 -12.92
C SER A 221 20.96 -22.39 -12.35
N CYS A 222 21.87 -21.44 -12.05
CA CYS A 222 21.52 -20.07 -11.63
C CYS A 222 21.73 -19.01 -12.71
N ARG A 223 21.88 -19.40 -13.97
CA ARG A 223 21.88 -18.45 -15.07
C ARG A 223 20.46 -18.03 -15.42
N SER A 224 20.18 -16.76 -15.38
CA SER A 224 18.90 -16.18 -15.75
C SER A 224 19.06 -15.09 -16.79
N GLY A 225 18.23 -15.12 -17.84
CA GLY A 225 17.99 -13.95 -18.69
C GLY A 225 17.02 -13.04 -17.95
N VAL A 226 17.43 -11.80 -17.67
CA VAL A 226 16.64 -10.83 -16.96
C VAL A 226 16.28 -9.71 -17.91
N GLU A 227 15.00 -9.56 -18.22
CA GLU A 227 14.51 -8.51 -19.10
C GLU A 227 14.76 -7.12 -18.51
N ALA A 228 14.68 -6.07 -19.32
CA ALA A 228 14.85 -4.69 -18.89
C ALA A 228 13.96 -4.35 -17.70
N ASN A 229 14.54 -3.81 -16.63
CA ASN A 229 13.85 -3.42 -15.40
C ASN A 229 13.07 -4.56 -14.72
N GLN A 230 13.45 -5.81 -14.97
CA GLN A 230 12.82 -6.99 -14.39
C GLN A 230 13.74 -7.70 -13.38
N THR A 231 13.13 -8.60 -12.63
CA THR A 231 13.81 -9.43 -11.62
C THR A 231 13.64 -10.89 -11.97
N ALA A 232 14.70 -11.66 -11.83
CA ALA A 232 14.69 -13.13 -11.90
C ALA A 232 15.25 -13.72 -10.62
N SER A 233 14.80 -14.91 -10.26
CA SER A 233 15.24 -15.61 -9.05
C SER A 233 15.76 -17.00 -9.36
N CYS A 234 16.68 -17.47 -8.52
CA CYS A 234 17.27 -18.79 -8.59
C CYS A 234 17.45 -19.32 -7.16
N GLY A 235 16.83 -20.46 -6.83
CA GLY A 235 16.88 -21.07 -5.50
C GLY A 235 17.76 -22.33 -5.49
N PHE A 236 18.54 -22.49 -4.43
CA PHE A 236 19.41 -23.64 -4.17
C PHE A 236 19.38 -24.09 -2.73
N ALA A 237 19.73 -25.35 -2.57
CA ALA A 237 19.82 -26.00 -1.28
C ALA A 237 21.17 -26.74 -1.14
#